data_9f168e97a7f0e547cc39ed7a86e27a0a
#
_entry.id   9f168e97a7f0e547cc39ed7a86e27a0a
#
_cell.length_a   1.000
_cell.length_b   1.000
_cell.length_c   1.000
_cell.angle_alpha   90.00
_cell.angle_beta   90.00
_cell.angle_gamma   90.00
#
_symmetry.space_group_name_H-M   'P 1'
#
loop_
_entity.id
_entity.type
_entity.pdbx_description
1 polymer ?
#
loop_
_entity_poly.entity_id
_entity_poly.type
_entity_poly.pdbx_seq_one_letter_code
_entity_poly.pdbx_strand_id
1 'polypeptide(L)'
;MASRILGYVRDMVIAYFFGTAAAADAFFVAFRIPNLFRRLFAEGSLTVAFIPVFSEYLVKESKKDAFEFANVVFTFLSIILVVLCCLGITFSPLIVKMMAWGFADDKSKFDLTVLLTRIMFPYIFFISLVALCMGILNSLKHFAAPA
;
A
#
# COMPACT_ATOMS: atom_id res chain seq x y z
N MET A 1 11.14 17.71 -7.94
CA MET A 1 12.47 17.73 -7.28
C MET A 1 12.37 17.95 -5.78
N ALA A 2 11.57 18.88 -5.27
CA ALA A 2 11.39 19.11 -3.83
C ALA A 2 10.99 17.85 -3.03
N SER A 3 10.09 17.01 -3.55
CA SER A 3 9.64 15.77 -2.90
C SER A 3 10.77 14.75 -2.69
N ARG A 4 11.73 14.67 -3.62
CA ARG A 4 12.90 13.78 -3.47
C ARG A 4 13.88 14.29 -2.40
N ILE A 5 14.06 15.62 -2.33
CA ILE A 5 14.93 16.25 -1.32
C ILE A 5 14.31 16.04 0.07
N LEU A 6 13.00 16.28 0.21
CA LEU A 6 12.29 16.03 1.46
C LEU A 6 12.33 14.56 1.88
N GLY A 7 12.23 13.62 0.92
CA GLY A 7 12.40 12.21 1.18
C GLY A 7 13.80 11.86 1.72
N TYR A 8 14.84 12.43 1.12
CA TYR A 8 16.23 12.25 1.57
C TYR A 8 16.45 12.84 2.96
N VAL A 9 15.95 14.05 3.22
CA VAL A 9 16.02 14.70 4.54
C VAL A 9 15.29 13.85 5.59
N ARG A 10 14.09 13.33 5.27
CA ARG A 10 13.38 12.41 6.17
C ARG A 10 14.25 11.19 6.53
N ASP A 11 14.85 10.56 5.51
CA ASP A 11 15.66 9.35 5.74
C ASP A 11 16.91 9.65 6.54
N MET A 12 17.54 10.82 6.33
CA MET A 12 18.67 11.28 7.17
C MET A 12 18.25 11.54 8.62
N VAL A 13 17.10 12.17 8.84
CA VAL A 13 16.56 12.45 10.17
C VAL A 13 16.23 11.13 10.88
N ILE A 14 15.60 10.18 10.21
CA ILE A 14 15.33 8.86 10.77
C ILE A 14 16.65 8.15 11.12
N ALA A 15 17.64 8.17 10.23
CA ALA A 15 18.94 7.56 10.48
C ALA A 15 19.68 8.24 11.65
N TYR A 16 19.57 9.54 11.81
CA TYR A 16 20.19 10.30 12.89
C TYR A 16 19.56 10.01 14.27
N PHE A 17 18.22 10.03 14.33
CA PHE A 17 17.51 9.85 15.61
C PHE A 17 17.38 8.38 16.03
N PHE A 18 17.20 7.47 15.08
CA PHE A 18 17.06 6.04 15.38
C PHE A 18 18.38 5.28 15.25
N GLY A 19 19.38 5.86 14.55
CA GLY A 19 20.69 5.26 14.36
C GLY A 19 20.63 3.86 13.78
N THR A 20 21.54 3.00 14.21
CA THR A 20 21.55 1.55 13.95
C THR A 20 20.74 0.77 14.99
N ALA A 21 19.79 1.44 15.68
CA ALA A 21 19.00 0.82 16.73
C ALA A 21 18.10 -0.28 16.15
N ALA A 22 17.85 -1.31 16.94
CA ALA A 22 16.95 -2.42 16.62
C ALA A 22 15.57 -1.95 16.16
N ALA A 23 15.11 -0.79 16.63
CA ALA A 23 13.85 -0.17 16.25
C ALA A 23 13.82 0.30 14.79
N ALA A 24 14.91 0.86 14.26
CA ALA A 24 15.01 1.28 12.86
C ALA A 24 14.94 0.08 11.91
N ASP A 25 15.71 -0.96 12.21
CA ASP A 25 15.68 -2.21 11.43
C ASP A 25 14.28 -2.85 11.44
N ALA A 26 13.65 -2.92 12.61
CA ALA A 26 12.30 -3.44 12.76
C ALA A 26 11.29 -2.65 11.92
N PHE A 27 11.39 -1.33 11.92
CA PHE A 27 10.55 -0.45 11.10
C PHE A 27 10.77 -0.67 9.61
N PHE A 28 12.01 -0.72 9.13
CA PHE A 28 12.30 -0.92 7.71
C PHE A 28 11.83 -2.28 7.21
N VAL A 29 11.97 -3.33 8.01
CA VAL A 29 11.47 -4.67 7.66
C VAL A 29 9.94 -4.66 7.64
N ALA A 30 9.29 -4.10 8.67
CA ALA A 30 7.84 -4.01 8.75
C ALA A 30 7.24 -3.19 7.58
N PHE A 31 7.91 -2.12 7.14
CA PHE A 31 7.47 -1.27 6.04
C PHE A 31 7.66 -1.91 4.66
N ARG A 32 8.62 -2.82 4.50
CA ARG A 32 8.87 -3.50 3.20
C ARG A 32 7.64 -4.24 2.68
N ILE A 33 6.91 -4.92 3.55
CA ILE A 33 5.77 -5.77 3.19
C ILE A 33 4.62 -4.92 2.65
N PRO A 34 4.10 -3.93 3.39
CA PRO A 34 3.06 -3.04 2.89
C PRO A 34 3.46 -2.29 1.61
N ASN A 35 4.72 -1.90 1.50
CA ASN A 35 5.21 -1.19 0.32
C ASN A 35 5.29 -2.08 -0.93
N LEU A 36 5.60 -3.36 -0.76
CA LEU A 36 5.55 -4.34 -1.85
C LEU A 36 4.11 -4.54 -2.35
N PHE A 37 3.16 -4.68 -1.45
CA PHE A 37 1.74 -4.78 -1.79
C PHE A 37 1.21 -3.48 -2.41
N ARG A 38 1.62 -2.31 -1.91
CA ARG A 38 1.31 -1.02 -2.52
C ARG A 38 1.75 -0.97 -3.98
N ARG A 39 2.98 -1.40 -4.28
CA ARG A 39 3.47 -1.45 -5.66
C ARG A 39 2.65 -2.40 -6.53
N LEU A 40 2.30 -3.57 -6.01
CA LEU A 40 1.53 -4.56 -6.75
C LEU A 40 0.12 -4.06 -7.07
N PHE A 41 -0.59 -3.54 -6.07
CA PHE A 41 -1.99 -3.12 -6.22
C PHE A 41 -2.14 -1.70 -6.77
N ALA A 42 -1.37 -0.72 -6.28
CA ALA A 42 -1.54 0.67 -6.65
C ALA A 42 -0.82 1.07 -7.94
N GLU A 43 0.37 0.55 -8.20
CA GLU A 43 1.20 0.94 -9.36
C GLU A 43 1.13 -0.07 -10.50
N GLY A 44 0.74 -1.32 -10.24
CA GLY A 44 0.81 -2.42 -11.19
C GLY A 44 -0.54 -2.79 -11.78
N SER A 45 -1.16 -3.84 -11.23
CA SER A 45 -2.27 -4.52 -11.88
C SER A 45 -3.55 -3.69 -11.93
N LEU A 46 -3.83 -2.90 -10.90
CA LEU A 46 -5.09 -2.14 -10.82
C LEU A 46 -5.13 -1.01 -11.85
N THR A 47 -4.05 -0.25 -11.96
CA THR A 47 -3.97 0.88 -12.90
C THR A 47 -3.99 0.39 -14.35
N VAL A 48 -3.22 -0.66 -14.64
CA VAL A 48 -3.09 -1.20 -16.00
C VAL A 48 -4.37 -1.91 -16.48
N ALA A 49 -5.07 -2.61 -15.59
CA ALA A 49 -6.27 -3.35 -15.95
C ALA A 49 -7.55 -2.49 -15.86
N PHE A 50 -7.67 -1.65 -14.84
CA PHE A 50 -8.89 -0.89 -14.58
C PHE A 50 -9.07 0.31 -15.52
N ILE A 51 -8.01 1.12 -15.72
CA ILE A 51 -8.13 2.37 -16.49
C ILE A 51 -8.61 2.16 -17.93
N PRO A 52 -8.10 1.21 -18.73
CA PRO A 52 -8.58 0.98 -20.08
C PRO A 52 -10.06 0.58 -20.13
N VAL A 53 -10.45 -0.35 -19.25
CA VAL A 53 -11.85 -0.84 -19.20
C VAL A 53 -12.79 0.29 -18.78
N PHE A 54 -12.46 1.03 -17.73
CA PHE A 54 -13.26 2.16 -17.26
C PHE A 54 -13.38 3.25 -18.33
N SER A 55 -12.30 3.55 -19.05
CA SER A 55 -12.32 4.52 -20.16
C SER A 55 -13.17 4.04 -21.35
N GLU A 56 -13.17 2.73 -21.61
CA GLU A 56 -14.04 2.14 -22.65
C GLU A 56 -15.52 2.29 -22.30
N TYR A 57 -15.90 2.03 -21.05
CA TYR A 57 -17.26 2.27 -20.55
C TYR A 57 -17.68 3.74 -20.67
N LEU A 58 -16.78 4.68 -20.37
CA LEU A 58 -17.06 6.12 -20.50
C LEU A 58 -17.31 6.57 -21.94
N VAL A 59 -16.72 5.87 -22.94
CA VAL A 59 -16.82 6.24 -24.36
C VAL A 59 -17.98 5.51 -25.06
N LYS A 60 -18.18 4.21 -24.76
CA LYS A 60 -19.15 3.35 -25.46
C LYS A 60 -20.53 3.30 -24.79
N GLU A 61 -20.54 3.43 -23.48
CA GLU A 61 -21.74 3.33 -22.66
C GLU A 61 -22.12 4.70 -22.06
N SER A 62 -22.94 4.71 -21.01
CA SER A 62 -23.27 5.94 -20.31
C SER A 62 -22.31 6.19 -19.14
N LYS A 63 -22.23 7.45 -18.71
CA LYS A 63 -21.51 7.79 -17.47
C LYS A 63 -22.04 7.00 -16.28
N LYS A 64 -23.34 6.69 -16.25
CA LYS A 64 -23.96 5.92 -15.18
C LYS A 64 -23.40 4.51 -15.12
N ASP A 65 -23.30 3.84 -16.26
CA ASP A 65 -22.81 2.46 -16.35
C ASP A 65 -21.32 2.38 -15.97
N ALA A 66 -20.53 3.39 -16.38
CA ALA A 66 -19.13 3.49 -15.97
C ALA A 66 -18.99 3.63 -14.44
N PHE A 67 -19.81 4.44 -13.79
CA PHE A 67 -19.79 4.58 -12.34
C PHE A 67 -20.34 3.33 -11.62
N GLU A 68 -21.32 2.62 -12.17
CA GLU A 68 -21.75 1.33 -11.65
C GLU A 68 -20.61 0.31 -11.69
N PHE A 69 -19.92 0.21 -12.82
CA PHE A 69 -18.71 -0.63 -12.93
C PHE A 69 -17.65 -0.26 -11.90
N ALA A 70 -17.34 1.03 -11.76
CA ALA A 70 -16.38 1.51 -10.76
C ALA A 70 -16.77 1.14 -9.33
N ASN A 71 -18.06 1.22 -9.01
CA ASN A 71 -18.58 0.86 -7.67
C ASN A 71 -18.47 -0.64 -7.39
N VAL A 72 -18.76 -1.48 -8.40
CA VAL A 72 -18.57 -2.93 -8.28
C VAL A 72 -17.09 -3.27 -8.04
N VAL A 73 -16.18 -2.68 -8.82
CA VAL A 73 -14.73 -2.88 -8.65
C VAL A 73 -14.27 -2.39 -7.29
N PHE A 74 -14.74 -1.21 -6.85
CA PHE A 74 -14.42 -0.65 -5.53
C PHE A 74 -14.85 -1.58 -4.40
N THR A 75 -16.07 -2.10 -4.47
CA THR A 75 -16.62 -3.01 -3.46
C THR A 75 -15.84 -4.33 -3.42
N PHE A 76 -15.62 -4.93 -4.59
CA PHE A 76 -14.89 -6.19 -4.71
C PHE A 76 -13.43 -6.05 -4.21
N LEU A 77 -12.74 -4.98 -4.63
CA LEU A 77 -11.39 -4.68 -4.16
C LEU A 77 -11.37 -4.47 -2.64
N SER A 78 -12.33 -3.73 -2.09
CA SER A 78 -12.42 -3.49 -0.65
C SER A 78 -12.55 -4.80 0.14
N ILE A 79 -13.38 -5.73 -0.33
CA ILE A 79 -13.55 -7.04 0.31
C ILE A 79 -12.23 -7.83 0.28
N ILE A 80 -11.57 -7.89 -0.87
CA ILE A 80 -10.27 -8.58 -1.02
C ILE A 80 -9.23 -7.97 -0.09
N LEU A 81 -9.14 -6.63 -0.03
CA LEU A 81 -8.17 -5.94 0.81
C LEU A 81 -8.44 -6.15 2.30
N VAL A 82 -9.70 -6.18 2.74
CA VAL A 82 -10.06 -6.49 4.12
C VAL A 82 -9.62 -7.90 4.48
N VAL A 83 -9.92 -8.88 3.64
CA VAL A 83 -9.48 -10.27 3.85
C VAL A 83 -7.95 -10.36 3.91
N LEU A 84 -7.26 -9.69 2.99
CA LEU A 84 -5.80 -9.66 2.95
C LEU A 84 -5.20 -8.98 4.20
N CYS A 85 -5.80 -7.90 4.68
CA CYS A 85 -5.39 -7.26 5.94
C CYS A 85 -5.59 -8.18 7.14
N CYS A 86 -6.74 -8.85 7.24
CA CYS A 86 -7.01 -9.81 8.32
C CYS A 86 -6.00 -10.96 8.31
N LEU A 87 -5.74 -11.55 7.14
CA LEU A 87 -4.73 -12.59 6.98
C LEU A 87 -3.32 -12.08 7.31
N GLY A 88 -2.95 -10.91 6.82
CA GLY A 88 -1.65 -10.30 7.08
C GLY A 88 -1.41 -10.00 8.56
N ILE A 89 -2.41 -9.49 9.27
CA ILE A 89 -2.34 -9.25 10.72
C ILE A 89 -2.21 -10.58 11.48
N THR A 90 -2.98 -11.60 11.10
CA THR A 90 -2.97 -12.90 11.76
C THR A 90 -1.64 -13.63 11.51
N PHE A 91 -1.18 -13.65 10.27
CA PHE A 91 0.06 -14.34 9.87
C PHE A 91 1.31 -13.47 9.97
N SER A 92 1.22 -12.27 10.56
CA SER A 92 2.37 -11.36 10.69
C SER A 92 3.61 -12.00 11.34
N PRO A 93 3.54 -12.87 12.38
CA PRO A 93 4.73 -13.52 12.93
C PRO A 93 5.43 -14.42 11.91
N LEU A 94 4.65 -15.16 11.10
CA LEU A 94 5.20 -16.02 10.05
C LEU A 94 5.88 -15.21 8.94
N ILE A 95 5.24 -14.14 8.53
CA ILE A 95 5.76 -13.22 7.50
C ILE A 95 7.10 -12.60 7.95
N VAL A 96 7.14 -12.09 9.18
CA VAL A 96 8.36 -11.51 9.75
C VAL A 96 9.47 -12.56 9.88
N LYS A 97 9.14 -13.78 10.32
CA LYS A 97 10.09 -14.89 10.40
C LYS A 97 10.69 -15.26 9.03
N MET A 98 9.89 -15.22 7.97
CA MET A 98 10.37 -15.50 6.61
C MET A 98 11.24 -14.38 6.04
N MET A 99 10.93 -13.12 6.35
CA MET A 99 11.63 -11.97 5.76
C MET A 99 12.84 -11.51 6.57
N ALA A 100 12.85 -11.76 7.86
CA ALA A 100 13.88 -11.32 8.78
C ALA A 100 14.35 -12.49 9.66
N TRP A 101 14.87 -13.54 9.00
CA TRP A 101 15.35 -14.75 9.68
C TRP A 101 16.33 -14.45 10.82
N GLY A 102 17.23 -13.48 10.62
CA GLY A 102 18.20 -13.05 11.64
C GLY A 102 17.62 -12.31 12.85
N PHE A 103 16.30 -12.00 12.85
CA PHE A 103 15.65 -11.36 14.01
C PHE A 103 15.07 -12.39 14.99
N ALA A 104 15.07 -13.68 14.60
CA ALA A 104 14.57 -14.75 15.45
C ALA A 104 15.39 -14.94 16.74
N ASP A 105 16.67 -14.53 16.73
CA ASP A 105 17.58 -14.64 17.87
C ASP A 105 17.36 -13.51 18.92
N ASP A 106 16.78 -12.38 18.50
CA ASP A 106 16.44 -11.24 19.38
C ASP A 106 14.92 -11.14 19.50
N LYS A 107 14.37 -11.73 20.56
CA LYS A 107 12.93 -11.78 20.82
C LYS A 107 12.31 -10.38 20.90
N SER A 108 13.00 -9.40 21.49
CA SER A 108 12.48 -8.03 21.61
C SER A 108 12.35 -7.36 20.24
N LYS A 109 13.36 -7.52 19.39
CA LYS A 109 13.38 -6.99 18.02
C LYS A 109 12.34 -7.67 17.14
N PHE A 110 12.15 -8.99 17.28
CA PHE A 110 11.15 -9.76 16.58
C PHE A 110 9.73 -9.31 16.94
N ASP A 111 9.40 -9.23 18.23
CA ASP A 111 8.07 -8.83 18.73
C ASP A 111 7.73 -7.40 18.29
N LEU A 112 8.69 -6.48 18.33
CA LEU A 112 8.52 -5.11 17.82
C LEU A 112 8.23 -5.10 16.32
N THR A 113 8.96 -5.89 15.53
CA THR A 113 8.76 -6.00 14.08
C THR A 113 7.36 -6.54 13.76
N VAL A 114 6.91 -7.56 14.48
CA VAL A 114 5.57 -8.15 14.33
C VAL A 114 4.50 -7.11 14.66
N LEU A 115 4.65 -6.37 15.76
CA LEU A 115 3.72 -5.30 16.15
C LEU A 115 3.63 -4.21 15.08
N LEU A 116 4.77 -3.71 14.62
CA LEU A 116 4.82 -2.70 13.57
C LEU A 116 4.20 -3.20 12.26
N THR A 117 4.46 -4.44 11.89
CA THR A 117 3.85 -5.07 10.71
C THR A 117 2.34 -5.09 10.82
N ARG A 118 1.77 -5.48 11.96
CA ARG A 118 0.33 -5.46 12.22
C ARG A 118 -0.29 -4.07 12.09
N ILE A 119 0.39 -3.06 12.64
CA ILE A 119 -0.07 -1.66 12.54
C ILE A 119 -0.02 -1.15 11.11
N MET A 120 0.94 -1.61 10.31
CA MET A 120 1.13 -1.17 8.94
C MET A 120 0.25 -1.88 7.92
N PHE A 121 -0.32 -3.05 8.22
CA PHE A 121 -1.18 -3.76 7.26
C PHE A 121 -2.42 -2.96 6.83
N PRO A 122 -3.16 -2.25 7.71
CA PRO A 122 -4.27 -1.38 7.31
C PRO A 122 -3.88 -0.27 6.32
N TYR A 123 -2.62 0.14 6.28
CA TYR A 123 -2.13 1.09 5.28
C TYR A 123 -2.32 0.59 3.84
N ILE A 124 -2.18 -0.73 3.61
CA ILE A 124 -2.38 -1.34 2.29
C ILE A 124 -3.81 -1.10 1.80
N PHE A 125 -4.79 -1.25 2.69
CA PHE A 125 -6.19 -1.02 2.39
C PHE A 125 -6.43 0.42 1.89
N PHE A 126 -6.02 1.41 2.68
CA PHE A 126 -6.24 2.81 2.34
C PHE A 126 -5.49 3.23 1.08
N ILE A 127 -4.22 2.86 0.93
CA ILE A 127 -3.43 3.28 -0.23
C ILE A 127 -3.93 2.66 -1.53
N SER A 128 -4.46 1.43 -1.49
CA SER A 128 -5.03 0.77 -2.66
C SER A 128 -6.35 1.40 -3.09
N LEU A 129 -7.21 1.80 -2.14
CA LEU A 129 -8.44 2.53 -2.45
C LEU A 129 -8.14 3.93 -3.00
N VAL A 130 -7.16 4.63 -2.43
CA VAL A 130 -6.69 5.92 -2.97
C VAL A 130 -6.22 5.75 -4.41
N ALA A 131 -5.44 4.71 -4.71
CA ALA A 131 -4.95 4.45 -6.05
C ALA A 131 -6.09 4.20 -7.06
N LEU A 132 -7.15 3.47 -6.66
CA LEU A 132 -8.34 3.27 -7.48
C LEU A 132 -9.06 4.60 -7.74
N CYS A 133 -9.28 5.41 -6.70
CA CYS A 133 -9.88 6.74 -6.83
C CYS A 133 -9.07 7.65 -7.75
N MET A 134 -7.74 7.63 -7.64
CA MET A 134 -6.85 8.36 -8.54
C MET A 134 -6.97 7.88 -9.98
N GLY A 135 -7.10 6.57 -10.21
CA GLY A 135 -7.34 5.97 -11.52
C GLY A 135 -8.64 6.48 -12.15
N ILE A 136 -9.72 6.53 -11.38
CA ILE A 136 -11.02 7.07 -11.81
C ILE A 136 -10.91 8.55 -12.17
N LEU A 137 -10.32 9.38 -11.29
CA LEU A 137 -10.13 10.82 -11.51
C LEU A 137 -9.27 11.12 -12.75
N ASN A 138 -8.20 10.37 -12.95
CA ASN A 138 -7.35 10.50 -14.13
C ASN A 138 -8.10 10.16 -15.42
N SER A 139 -8.92 9.12 -15.41
CA SER A 139 -9.76 8.74 -16.56
C SER A 139 -10.82 9.79 -16.89
N LEU A 140 -11.28 10.54 -15.90
CA LEU A 140 -12.19 11.68 -16.06
C LEU A 140 -11.47 12.99 -16.43
N LYS A 141 -10.15 12.96 -16.69
CA LYS A 141 -9.28 14.12 -16.99
C LYS A 141 -9.24 15.17 -15.86
N HIS A 142 -9.53 14.78 -14.64
CA HIS A 142 -9.43 15.63 -13.45
C HIS A 142 -8.05 15.44 -12.79
N PHE A 143 -7.01 16.05 -13.36
CA PHE A 143 -5.63 15.86 -12.93
C PHE A 143 -5.22 16.72 -11.71
N ALA A 144 -6.02 17.72 -11.37
CA ALA A 144 -5.69 18.66 -10.27
C ALA A 144 -5.79 18.04 -8.87
N ALA A 145 -6.64 17.03 -8.68
CA ALA A 145 -6.83 16.39 -7.38
C ALA A 145 -5.73 15.36 -7.03
N PRO A 146 -5.18 14.58 -8.00
CA PRO A 146 -4.10 13.63 -7.71
C PRO A 146 -2.68 14.23 -7.79
N ALA A 147 -2.51 15.51 -8.14
CA ALA A 147 -1.21 16.19 -8.23
C ALA A 147 -0.74 16.69 -6.87
#